data_eb587edd6c963d3ce5f160620c0a00c3
#
_entry.id   eb587edd6c963d3ce5f160620c0a00c3
#
_cell.length_a   1.000
_cell.length_b   1.000
_cell.length_c   1.000
_cell.angle_alpha   90.00
_cell.angle_beta   90.00
_cell.angle_gamma   90.00
#
_symmetry.space_group_name_H-M   'P 1'
#
loop_
_entity.id
_entity.type
_entity.pdbx_description
1 polymer ?
#
loop_
_entity_poly.entity_id
_entity_poly.type
_entity_poly.pdbx_seq_one_letter_code
_entity_poly.pdbx_strand_id
1 'polypeptide(L)'
;AWNEVAVLAGKLDAIMKALHEFLERQVGTPRSQNMLTRRYQLYQTLLGLFTRTILTTFKSRHVQFIMFWFASLDHEFADMFLGTLLSKSLYAVPTAGTSETGESATILRIAAASYVASYVARARYIDASTTRMVVLNLCTFMDACLEAFAAQGATAPPPGAREHAVFYAVTQAVFYVFCS
;
A
#
# COMPACT_ATOMS: atom_id res chain seq x y z
N ALA A 1 0.32 -25.40 21.25
CA ALA A 1 0.78 -24.16 20.55
C ALA A 1 1.00 -24.40 19.05
N TRP A 2 1.93 -25.29 18.60
CA TRP A 2 2.19 -25.49 17.14
C TRP A 2 1.00 -26.06 16.37
N ASN A 3 0.26 -27.02 16.94
CA ASN A 3 -0.95 -27.59 16.31
C ASN A 3 -2.08 -26.55 16.15
N GLU A 4 -2.24 -25.62 17.08
CA GLU A 4 -3.23 -24.56 17.00
C GLU A 4 -2.89 -23.57 15.89
N VAL A 5 -1.61 -23.21 15.75
CA VAL A 5 -1.13 -22.33 14.67
C VAL A 5 -1.36 -22.98 13.31
N ALA A 6 -1.07 -24.29 13.16
CA ALA A 6 -1.32 -25.02 11.92
C ALA A 6 -2.81 -25.08 11.57
N VAL A 7 -3.69 -25.28 12.54
CA VAL A 7 -5.14 -25.29 12.35
C VAL A 7 -5.64 -23.90 11.94
N LEU A 8 -5.14 -22.83 12.55
CA LEU A 8 -5.50 -21.44 12.20
C LEU A 8 -4.99 -21.07 10.80
N ALA A 9 -3.77 -21.49 10.45
CA ALA A 9 -3.22 -21.29 9.10
C ALA A 9 -4.09 -22.00 8.05
N GLY A 10 -4.46 -23.27 8.28
CA GLY A 10 -5.33 -24.00 7.37
C GLY A 10 -6.74 -23.39 7.22
N LYS A 11 -7.28 -22.79 8.27
CA LYS A 11 -8.54 -22.02 8.20
C LYS A 11 -8.37 -20.75 7.36
N LEU A 12 -7.28 -20.03 7.54
CA LEU A 12 -6.98 -18.83 6.76
C LEU A 12 -6.83 -19.18 5.27
N ASP A 13 -6.10 -20.23 4.94
CA ASP A 13 -5.92 -20.70 3.57
C ASP A 13 -7.26 -21.07 2.92
N ALA A 14 -8.14 -21.75 3.65
CA ALA A 14 -9.47 -22.11 3.16
C ALA A 14 -10.33 -20.87 2.90
N ILE A 15 -10.29 -19.87 3.79
CA ILE A 15 -11.01 -18.60 3.62
C ILE A 15 -10.45 -17.84 2.42
N MET A 16 -9.12 -17.72 2.30
CA MET A 16 -8.46 -17.04 1.20
C MET A 16 -8.79 -17.69 -0.15
N LYS A 17 -8.78 -19.02 -0.20
CA LYS A 17 -9.16 -19.77 -1.40
C LYS A 17 -10.62 -19.53 -1.78
N ALA A 18 -11.54 -19.65 -0.83
CA ALA A 18 -12.96 -19.42 -1.08
C ALA A 18 -13.26 -17.99 -1.56
N LEU A 19 -12.56 -17.00 -0.97
CA LEU A 19 -12.69 -15.61 -1.38
C LEU A 19 -12.13 -15.40 -2.79
N HIS A 20 -10.99 -15.99 -3.11
CA HIS A 20 -10.39 -15.91 -4.44
C HIS A 20 -11.31 -16.52 -5.51
N GLU A 21 -11.82 -17.73 -5.30
CA GLU A 21 -12.78 -18.40 -6.18
C GLU A 21 -14.08 -17.59 -6.34
N PHE A 22 -14.56 -16.95 -5.28
CA PHE A 22 -15.71 -16.06 -5.35
C PHE A 22 -15.41 -14.86 -6.24
N LEU A 23 -14.30 -14.17 -6.01
CA LEU A 23 -13.89 -12.99 -6.79
C LEU A 23 -13.66 -13.35 -8.27
N GLU A 24 -13.01 -14.46 -8.58
CA GLU A 24 -12.81 -14.94 -9.95
C GLU A 24 -14.15 -15.13 -10.69
N ARG A 25 -15.14 -15.73 -10.01
CA ARG A 25 -16.48 -15.89 -10.58
C ARG A 25 -17.18 -14.56 -10.82
N GLN A 26 -16.96 -13.55 -9.98
CA GLN A 26 -17.56 -12.22 -10.13
C GLN A 26 -16.89 -11.39 -11.22
N VAL A 27 -15.58 -11.56 -11.39
CA VAL A 27 -14.78 -10.77 -12.32
C VAL A 27 -14.96 -11.24 -13.76
N GLY A 28 -15.01 -12.56 -13.99
CA GLY A 28 -15.19 -13.19 -15.31
C GLY A 28 -14.34 -12.57 -16.44
N THR A 29 -14.48 -13.09 -17.63
CA THR A 29 -13.91 -12.41 -18.83
C THR A 29 -14.87 -11.29 -19.24
N PRO A 30 -14.48 -10.02 -19.27
CA PRO A 30 -15.36 -8.91 -19.56
C PRO A 30 -15.85 -9.01 -21.01
N ARG A 31 -17.12 -9.41 -21.19
CA ARG A 31 -17.78 -9.55 -22.51
C ARG A 31 -18.81 -8.45 -22.79
N SER A 32 -19.09 -7.59 -21.79
CA SER A 32 -20.09 -6.53 -21.93
C SER A 32 -19.72 -5.34 -21.03
N GLN A 33 -20.26 -4.16 -21.37
CA GLN A 33 -20.08 -2.92 -20.59
C GLN A 33 -20.57 -3.08 -19.15
N ASN A 34 -21.64 -3.79 -18.91
CA ASN A 34 -22.16 -4.05 -17.56
C ASN A 34 -21.17 -4.84 -16.70
N MET A 35 -20.41 -5.76 -17.29
CA MET A 35 -19.37 -6.52 -16.58
C MET A 35 -18.16 -5.64 -16.23
N LEU A 36 -17.77 -4.72 -17.11
CA LEU A 36 -16.71 -3.75 -16.81
C LEU A 36 -17.10 -2.85 -15.65
N THR A 37 -18.31 -2.29 -15.67
CA THR A 37 -18.82 -1.46 -14.58
C THR A 37 -18.85 -2.21 -13.25
N ARG A 38 -19.31 -3.46 -13.26
CA ARG A 38 -19.36 -4.31 -12.06
C ARG A 38 -17.96 -4.62 -11.53
N ARG A 39 -17.00 -4.90 -12.42
CA ARG A 39 -15.61 -5.15 -12.09
C ARG A 39 -14.98 -3.92 -11.42
N TYR A 40 -15.24 -2.74 -11.96
CA TYR A 40 -14.79 -1.47 -11.40
C TYR A 40 -15.40 -1.21 -10.01
N GLN A 41 -16.71 -1.41 -9.83
CA GLN A 41 -17.37 -1.27 -8.53
C GLN A 41 -16.80 -2.22 -7.48
N LEU A 42 -16.51 -3.46 -7.88
CA LEU A 42 -15.89 -4.45 -6.99
C LEU A 42 -14.47 -4.03 -6.62
N TYR A 43 -13.69 -3.53 -7.59
CA TYR A 43 -12.38 -2.95 -7.34
C TYR A 43 -12.44 -1.82 -6.31
N GLN A 44 -13.33 -0.85 -6.48
CA GLN A 44 -13.49 0.27 -5.56
C GLN A 44 -13.87 -0.21 -4.15
N THR A 45 -14.73 -1.21 -4.06
CA THR A 45 -15.11 -1.82 -2.78
C THR A 45 -13.91 -2.46 -2.09
N LEU A 46 -13.12 -3.25 -2.82
CA LEU A 46 -11.91 -3.89 -2.30
C LEU A 46 -10.84 -2.87 -1.90
N LEU A 47 -10.64 -1.83 -2.70
CA LEU A 47 -9.72 -0.74 -2.39
C LEU A 47 -10.15 0.00 -1.12
N GLY A 48 -11.44 0.25 -0.97
CA GLY A 48 -12.01 0.84 0.25
C GLY A 48 -11.82 -0.04 1.48
N LEU A 49 -12.01 -1.35 1.37
CA LEU A 49 -11.74 -2.30 2.44
C LEU A 49 -10.26 -2.37 2.77
N PHE A 50 -9.40 -2.44 1.75
CA PHE A 50 -7.96 -2.42 1.93
C PHE A 50 -7.50 -1.20 2.72
N THR A 51 -7.91 -0.02 2.31
CA THR A 51 -7.47 1.23 2.93
C THR A 51 -7.99 1.43 4.36
N ARG A 52 -9.20 0.95 4.67
CA ARG A 52 -9.81 1.11 6.00
C ARG A 52 -9.43 0.01 6.99
N THR A 53 -9.12 -1.19 6.50
CA THR A 53 -8.94 -2.36 7.37
C THR A 53 -7.52 -2.92 7.27
N ILE A 54 -7.05 -3.25 6.05
CA ILE A 54 -5.77 -3.93 5.87
C ILE A 54 -4.61 -2.98 6.12
N LEU A 55 -4.67 -1.79 5.53
CA LEU A 55 -3.62 -0.78 5.65
C LEU A 55 -3.45 -0.29 7.11
N THR A 56 -4.53 -0.26 7.88
CA THR A 56 -4.52 0.14 9.30
C THR A 56 -4.16 -1.00 10.25
N THR A 57 -4.18 -2.26 9.77
CA THR A 57 -3.84 -3.43 10.59
C THR A 57 -2.36 -3.76 10.48
N PHE A 58 -1.60 -3.37 11.47
CA PHE A 58 -0.18 -3.69 11.57
C PHE A 58 0.00 -5.22 11.67
N LYS A 59 0.74 -5.85 10.73
CA LYS A 59 1.05 -7.28 10.66
C LYS A 59 0.06 -8.18 9.89
N SER A 60 -0.81 -7.65 9.05
CA SER A 60 -1.49 -8.48 8.05
C SER A 60 -0.46 -9.03 7.06
N ARG A 61 -0.40 -10.38 6.90
CA ARG A 61 0.67 -11.01 6.09
C ARG A 61 0.21 -11.52 4.73
N HIS A 62 -1.05 -11.88 4.56
CA HIS A 62 -1.51 -12.59 3.35
C HIS A 62 -2.70 -11.91 2.67
N VAL A 63 -3.55 -11.23 3.43
CA VAL A 63 -4.81 -10.65 2.92
C VAL A 63 -4.57 -9.57 1.86
N GLN A 64 -3.44 -8.86 1.93
CA GLN A 64 -3.05 -7.87 0.93
C GLN A 64 -2.89 -8.46 -0.48
N PHE A 65 -2.57 -9.75 -0.61
CA PHE A 65 -2.39 -10.37 -1.93
C PHE A 65 -3.67 -10.47 -2.73
N ILE A 66 -4.84 -10.46 -2.09
CA ILE A 66 -6.12 -10.35 -2.80
C ILE A 66 -6.20 -9.04 -3.58
N MET A 67 -5.80 -7.93 -2.94
CA MET A 67 -5.78 -6.63 -3.62
C MET A 67 -4.72 -6.58 -4.71
N PHE A 68 -3.54 -7.15 -4.49
CA PHE A 68 -2.48 -7.25 -5.50
C PHE A 68 -2.94 -8.06 -6.71
N TRP A 69 -3.58 -9.20 -6.48
CA TRP A 69 -4.15 -10.01 -7.55
C TRP A 69 -5.24 -9.25 -8.29
N PHE A 70 -6.16 -8.59 -7.59
CA PHE A 70 -7.23 -7.85 -8.25
C PHE A 70 -6.70 -6.70 -9.09
N ALA A 71 -5.69 -5.99 -8.60
CA ALA A 71 -5.01 -4.94 -9.34
C ALA A 71 -4.29 -5.46 -10.59
N SER A 72 -3.87 -6.73 -10.62
CA SER A 72 -3.25 -7.34 -11.81
C SER A 72 -4.21 -7.57 -12.98
N LEU A 73 -5.50 -7.48 -12.74
CA LEU A 73 -6.52 -7.77 -13.76
C LEU A 73 -6.69 -6.64 -14.78
N ASP A 74 -6.22 -5.45 -14.45
CA ASP A 74 -6.29 -4.27 -15.31
C ASP A 74 -5.19 -3.27 -14.96
N HIS A 75 -4.54 -2.70 -15.97
CA HIS A 75 -3.49 -1.72 -15.77
C HIS A 75 -3.99 -0.47 -15.02
N GLU A 76 -5.20 -0.03 -15.32
CA GLU A 76 -5.83 1.10 -14.62
C GLU A 76 -6.01 0.82 -13.13
N PHE A 77 -6.33 -0.41 -12.75
CA PHE A 77 -6.45 -0.80 -11.35
C PHE A 77 -5.09 -0.79 -10.63
N ALA A 78 -4.03 -1.21 -11.32
CA ALA A 78 -2.68 -1.14 -10.80
C ALA A 78 -2.25 0.30 -10.52
N ASP A 79 -2.49 1.21 -11.48
CA ASP A 79 -2.15 2.62 -11.37
C ASP A 79 -2.95 3.31 -10.26
N MET A 80 -4.25 3.03 -10.16
CA MET A 80 -5.11 3.58 -9.10
C MET A 80 -4.68 3.08 -7.72
N PHE A 81 -4.26 1.82 -7.61
CA PHE A 81 -3.78 1.26 -6.35
C PHE A 81 -2.47 1.91 -5.93
N LEU A 82 -1.50 2.03 -6.83
CA LEU A 82 -0.24 2.72 -6.59
C LEU A 82 -0.46 4.19 -6.24
N GLY A 83 -1.29 4.90 -6.99
CA GLY A 83 -1.64 6.29 -6.71
C GLY A 83 -2.25 6.47 -5.32
N THR A 84 -3.11 5.54 -4.90
CA THR A 84 -3.70 5.53 -3.56
C THR A 84 -2.65 5.33 -2.47
N LEU A 85 -1.75 4.36 -2.65
CA LEU A 85 -0.67 4.09 -1.70
C LEU A 85 0.32 5.25 -1.59
N LEU A 86 0.74 5.82 -2.72
CA LEU A 86 1.63 6.99 -2.77
C LEU A 86 0.98 8.20 -2.11
N SER A 87 -0.30 8.48 -2.40
CA SER A 87 -1.04 9.57 -1.78
C SER A 87 -1.07 9.43 -0.26
N LYS A 88 -1.37 8.23 0.25
CA LYS A 88 -1.42 7.97 1.70
C LYS A 88 -0.03 7.97 2.37
N SER A 89 1.00 7.60 1.65
CA SER A 89 2.38 7.58 2.16
C SER A 89 2.99 8.98 2.21
N LEU A 90 2.90 9.72 1.10
CA LEU A 90 3.67 10.96 0.91
C LEU A 90 2.87 12.21 1.31
N TYR A 91 1.56 12.24 1.02
CA TYR A 91 0.74 13.46 1.07
C TYR A 91 -0.39 13.44 2.10
N ALA A 92 -0.56 12.35 2.88
CA ALA A 92 -1.60 12.32 3.90
C ALA A 92 -1.30 13.37 4.99
N VAL A 93 -2.05 14.46 4.92
CA VAL A 93 -2.06 15.49 5.97
C VAL A 93 -3.07 15.05 7.03
N PRO A 94 -2.77 15.18 8.32
CA PRO A 94 -3.78 14.99 9.37
C PRO A 94 -4.96 15.92 9.11
N THR A 95 -6.13 15.35 8.80
CA THR A 95 -7.33 16.14 8.56
C THR A 95 -7.79 16.70 9.91
N ALA A 96 -7.82 18.02 10.03
CA ALA A 96 -8.35 18.69 11.19
C ALA A 96 -9.82 18.23 11.37
N GLY A 97 -10.11 17.50 12.45
CA GLY A 97 -11.46 16.98 12.75
C GLY A 97 -11.59 15.46 12.80
N THR A 98 -10.63 14.68 12.33
CA THR A 98 -10.55 13.25 12.66
C THR A 98 -9.77 13.09 13.97
N SER A 99 -10.33 12.34 14.92
CA SER A 99 -9.69 12.01 16.20
C SER A 99 -8.46 11.07 16.05
N GLU A 100 -7.89 10.99 14.87
CA GLU A 100 -6.62 10.30 14.67
C GLU A 100 -5.51 11.15 15.28
N THR A 101 -4.89 10.64 16.32
CA THR A 101 -3.69 11.24 16.89
C THR A 101 -2.62 11.32 15.81
N GLY A 102 -1.76 12.34 15.81
CA GLY A 102 -0.68 12.48 14.82
C GLY A 102 0.21 11.24 14.70
N GLU A 103 0.25 10.41 15.74
CA GLU A 103 0.93 9.12 15.77
C GLU A 103 0.26 8.08 14.84
N SER A 104 -1.08 8.00 14.87
CA SER A 104 -1.85 7.09 14.00
C SER A 104 -1.65 7.43 12.51
N ALA A 105 -1.65 8.71 12.18
CA ALA A 105 -1.38 9.18 10.83
C ALA A 105 0.05 8.83 10.36
N THR A 106 1.04 8.98 11.23
CA THR A 106 2.44 8.60 10.94
C THR A 106 2.57 7.09 10.68
N ILE A 107 1.95 6.26 11.51
CA ILE A 107 1.94 4.80 11.35
C ILE A 107 1.30 4.41 10.02
N LEU A 108 0.19 5.04 9.65
CA LEU A 108 -0.49 4.79 8.39
C LEU A 108 0.40 5.13 7.18
N ARG A 109 1.12 6.25 7.24
CA ARG A 109 2.07 6.66 6.21
C ARG A 109 3.22 5.66 6.05
N ILE A 110 3.78 5.19 7.15
CA ILE A 110 4.84 4.16 7.18
C ILE A 110 4.33 2.86 6.56
N ALA A 111 3.13 2.41 6.95
CA ALA A 111 2.52 1.22 6.39
C ALA A 111 2.30 1.36 4.87
N ALA A 112 1.77 2.50 4.42
CA ALA A 112 1.56 2.76 2.99
C ALA A 112 2.87 2.72 2.19
N ALA A 113 3.96 3.33 2.69
CA ALA A 113 5.29 3.25 2.07
C ALA A 113 5.79 1.80 1.95
N SER A 114 5.60 1.00 3.00
CA SER A 114 5.96 -0.42 2.99
C SER A 114 5.14 -1.22 1.97
N TYR A 115 3.85 -0.89 1.80
CA TYR A 115 3.01 -1.51 0.77
C TYR A 115 3.40 -1.09 -0.64
N VAL A 116 3.80 0.18 -0.88
CA VAL A 116 4.37 0.62 -2.17
C VAL A 116 5.55 -0.26 -2.54
N ALA A 117 6.53 -0.38 -1.65
CA ALA A 117 7.73 -1.18 -1.88
C ALA A 117 7.39 -2.65 -2.15
N SER A 118 6.56 -3.25 -1.30
CA SER A 118 6.15 -4.65 -1.42
C SER A 118 5.39 -4.93 -2.72
N TYR A 119 4.55 -4.00 -3.15
CA TYR A 119 3.76 -4.14 -4.36
C TYR A 119 4.64 -4.03 -5.60
N VAL A 120 5.43 -2.98 -5.72
CA VAL A 120 6.33 -2.77 -6.87
C VAL A 120 7.31 -3.93 -7.03
N ALA A 121 7.90 -4.41 -5.93
CA ALA A 121 8.85 -5.51 -5.96
C ALA A 121 8.25 -6.87 -6.39
N ARG A 122 6.95 -7.08 -6.20
CA ARG A 122 6.28 -8.37 -6.46
C ARG A 122 5.41 -8.37 -7.69
N ALA A 123 4.87 -7.24 -8.07
CA ALA A 123 3.93 -7.11 -9.17
C ALA A 123 4.65 -7.05 -10.53
N ARG A 124 5.00 -8.22 -11.07
CA ARG A 124 5.73 -8.36 -12.34
C ARG A 124 5.00 -7.79 -13.57
N TYR A 125 3.74 -7.43 -13.42
CA TYR A 125 2.92 -6.79 -14.46
C TYR A 125 3.04 -5.26 -14.46
N ILE A 126 3.70 -4.66 -13.47
CA ILE A 126 4.04 -3.24 -13.45
C ILE A 126 5.23 -3.03 -14.40
N ASP A 127 5.08 -2.11 -15.33
CA ASP A 127 6.13 -1.78 -16.27
C ASP A 127 7.26 -0.94 -15.65
N ALA A 128 8.38 -0.87 -16.37
CA ALA A 128 9.56 -0.12 -15.92
C ALA A 128 9.29 1.40 -15.85
N SER A 129 8.34 1.94 -16.62
CA SER A 129 8.03 3.36 -16.61
C SER A 129 7.25 3.73 -15.35
N THR A 130 6.26 2.94 -14.98
CA THR A 130 5.51 3.08 -13.73
C THR A 130 6.44 2.90 -12.51
N THR A 131 7.33 1.90 -12.54
CA THR A 131 8.33 1.71 -11.48
C THR A 131 9.23 2.95 -11.31
N ARG A 132 9.75 3.51 -12.42
CA ARG A 132 10.55 4.73 -12.38
C ARG A 132 9.79 5.92 -11.82
N MET A 133 8.53 6.09 -12.21
CA MET A 133 7.66 7.16 -11.70
C MET A 133 7.44 7.03 -10.18
N VAL A 134 7.22 5.81 -9.69
CA VAL A 134 7.11 5.55 -8.24
C VAL A 134 8.39 5.94 -7.53
N VAL A 135 9.54 5.44 -7.98
CA VAL A 135 10.84 5.77 -7.37
C VAL A 135 11.11 7.27 -7.41
N LEU A 136 10.82 7.95 -8.53
CA LEU A 136 10.96 9.39 -8.64
C LEU A 136 10.12 10.13 -7.60
N ASN A 137 8.85 9.75 -7.42
CA ASN A 137 7.99 10.35 -6.38
C ASN A 137 8.54 10.15 -4.97
N LEU A 138 9.05 8.94 -4.67
CA LEU A 138 9.67 8.65 -3.37
C LEU A 138 10.94 9.49 -3.16
N CYS A 139 11.81 9.60 -4.17
CA CYS A 139 13.04 10.41 -4.10
C CYS A 139 12.71 11.91 -3.97
N THR A 140 11.77 12.43 -4.74
CA THR A 140 11.33 13.83 -4.64
C THR A 140 10.82 14.16 -3.24
N PHE A 141 10.07 13.23 -2.62
CA PHE A 141 9.64 13.42 -1.22
C PHE A 141 10.85 13.44 -0.25
N MET A 142 11.81 12.55 -0.47
CA MET A 142 13.04 12.52 0.37
C MET A 142 13.83 13.83 0.26
N ASP A 143 14.00 14.33 -0.96
CA ASP A 143 14.71 15.60 -1.21
C ASP A 143 13.99 16.76 -0.51
N ALA A 144 12.67 16.86 -0.63
CA ALA A 144 11.89 17.88 0.08
C ALA A 144 12.02 17.77 1.61
N CYS A 145 12.09 16.56 2.17
CA CYS A 145 12.35 16.38 3.60
C CYS A 145 13.75 16.84 3.99
N LEU A 146 14.77 16.53 3.20
CA LEU A 146 16.16 16.95 3.45
C LEU A 146 16.31 18.46 3.39
N GLU A 147 15.68 19.11 2.41
CA GLU A 147 15.63 20.58 2.31
C GLU A 147 14.95 21.20 3.53
N ALA A 148 13.80 20.64 3.96
CA ALA A 148 13.09 21.12 5.14
C ALA A 148 13.93 20.95 6.42
N PHE A 149 14.67 19.85 6.58
CA PHE A 149 15.57 19.63 7.72
C PHE A 149 16.77 20.58 7.67
N ALA A 150 17.36 20.79 6.50
CA ALA A 150 18.47 21.74 6.32
C ALA A 150 18.05 23.17 6.66
N ALA A 151 16.85 23.58 6.30
CA ALA A 151 16.30 24.90 6.61
C ALA A 151 16.10 25.14 8.11
N GLN A 152 15.87 24.09 8.90
CA GLN A 152 15.74 24.18 10.37
C GLN A 152 17.10 24.35 11.08
N GLY A 153 18.20 23.99 10.43
CA GLY A 153 19.57 24.16 10.98
C GLY A 153 19.73 23.50 12.36
N ALA A 154 20.16 24.28 13.35
CA ALA A 154 20.39 23.76 14.71
C ALA A 154 19.12 23.36 15.47
N THR A 155 17.94 23.72 14.99
CA THR A 155 16.63 23.34 15.59
C THR A 155 16.05 22.07 14.98
N ALA A 156 16.72 21.47 13.99
CA ALA A 156 16.29 20.23 13.37
C ALA A 156 16.27 19.09 14.40
N PRO A 157 15.24 18.22 14.36
CA PRO A 157 15.19 17.07 15.24
C PRO A 157 16.43 16.18 15.08
N PRO A 158 16.94 15.58 16.16
CA PRO A 158 18.12 14.72 16.06
C PRO A 158 17.84 13.46 15.22
N PRO A 159 18.87 12.84 14.63
CA PRO A 159 18.72 11.55 13.95
C PRO A 159 18.03 10.52 14.85
N GLY A 160 17.07 9.79 14.31
CA GLY A 160 16.26 8.81 15.05
C GLY A 160 15.02 9.39 15.74
N ALA A 161 14.79 10.69 15.69
CA ALA A 161 13.57 11.31 16.18
C ALA A 161 12.33 10.81 15.40
N ARG A 162 11.15 10.85 16.04
CA ARG A 162 9.89 10.38 15.46
C ARG A 162 9.49 11.16 14.21
N GLU A 163 9.87 12.41 14.12
CA GLU A 163 9.64 13.30 13.00
C GLU A 163 10.24 12.77 11.70
N HIS A 164 11.32 11.99 11.80
CA HIS A 164 12.00 11.37 10.65
C HIS A 164 11.41 10.00 10.28
N ALA A 165 10.44 9.47 11.01
CA ALA A 165 9.95 8.09 10.84
C ALA A 165 9.42 7.81 9.43
N VAL A 166 8.67 8.75 8.84
CA VAL A 166 8.16 8.63 7.47
C VAL A 166 9.29 8.72 6.45
N PHE A 167 10.25 9.63 6.64
CA PHE A 167 11.43 9.73 5.80
C PHE A 167 12.21 8.40 5.76
N TYR A 168 12.46 7.79 6.91
CA TYR A 168 13.14 6.50 6.98
C TYR A 168 12.34 5.38 6.31
N ALA A 169 11.01 5.35 6.49
CA ALA A 169 10.17 4.36 5.85
C ALA A 169 10.17 4.49 4.32
N VAL A 170 10.15 5.72 3.80
CA VAL A 170 10.25 6.00 2.36
C VAL A 170 11.63 5.62 1.82
N THR A 171 12.69 5.94 2.56
CA THR A 171 14.07 5.54 2.21
C THR A 171 14.19 4.01 2.13
N GLN A 172 13.64 3.29 3.10
CA GLN A 172 13.62 1.82 3.08
C GLN A 172 12.82 1.28 1.90
N ALA A 173 11.70 1.94 1.53
CA ALA A 173 10.90 1.56 0.38
C ALA A 173 11.70 1.68 -0.93
N VAL A 174 12.47 2.76 -1.12
CA VAL A 174 13.35 2.95 -2.26
C VAL A 174 14.38 1.84 -2.33
N PHE A 175 15.11 1.59 -1.25
CA PHE A 175 16.11 0.51 -1.23
C PHE A 175 15.50 -0.87 -1.50
N TYR A 176 14.32 -1.14 -0.96
CA TYR A 176 13.64 -2.42 -1.18
C TYR A 176 13.30 -2.64 -2.66
N VAL A 177 12.83 -1.60 -3.35
CA VAL A 177 12.54 -1.67 -4.79
C VAL A 177 13.81 -1.89 -5.61
N PHE A 178 14.94 -1.27 -5.23
CA PHE A 178 16.21 -1.46 -5.93
C PHE A 178 16.84 -2.84 -5.72
N CYS A 179 16.55 -3.49 -4.60
CA CYS A 179 17.12 -4.81 -4.27
C CYS A 179 16.25 -5.99 -4.77
N SER A 180 15.09 -5.73 -5.37
CA SER A 180 14.16 -6.74 -5.85
C SER A 180 14.31 -7.00 -7.35
#